data_1fde9c1d889fdc0f01e1d31c5fdd8d64
#
_entry.id   1fde9c1d889fdc0f01e1d31c5fdd8d64
#
_cell.length_a   1.000
_cell.length_b   1.000
_cell.length_c   1.000
_cell.angle_alpha   90.00
_cell.angle_beta   90.00
_cell.angle_gamma   90.00
#
_symmetry.space_group_name_H-M   'P 1'
#
loop_
_entity.id
_entity.type
_entity.pdbx_description
1 polymer ?
#
loop_
_entity_poly.entity_id
_entity_poly.type
_entity_poly.pdbx_seq_one_letter_code
_entity_poly.pdbx_strand_id
1 'polypeptide(L)'
;MRELDQPRPVTTVATIVERNGAFLLVEEQTSAGVRINQPAGHLEAGETLVAAAIRETLEETGYHVAPTALIGIYRWQAPVTGATFIRFAYAADVVSHEPQRALDEGILRAFWLTHDDLLASRGRHRSPLVLRCVDDFRSGIKRSVNFVTEL
;
A
#
# COMPACT_ATOMS: atom_id res chain seq x y z
N MET A 1 -31.32 11.67 -8.77
CA MET A 1 -30.56 10.78 -7.85
C MET A 1 -29.92 11.62 -6.76
N ARG A 2 -30.09 11.22 -5.54
CA ARG A 2 -29.50 11.94 -4.42
C ARG A 2 -28.01 11.57 -4.32
N GLU A 3 -27.18 12.56 -4.05
CA GLU A 3 -25.72 12.41 -3.94
C GLU A 3 -25.29 11.31 -2.97
N LEU A 4 -26.10 11.07 -1.94
CA LEU A 4 -25.85 10.07 -0.90
C LEU A 4 -26.08 8.61 -1.34
N ASP A 5 -26.77 8.40 -2.46
CA ASP A 5 -27.11 7.07 -2.95
C ASP A 5 -26.09 6.50 -3.94
N GLN A 6 -25.03 7.25 -4.26
CA GLN A 6 -23.98 6.78 -5.15
C GLN A 6 -22.86 6.08 -4.40
N PRO A 7 -22.40 4.92 -4.91
CA PRO A 7 -21.20 4.28 -4.37
C PRO A 7 -20.01 5.24 -4.47
N ARG A 8 -19.30 5.42 -3.38
CA ARG A 8 -18.12 6.28 -3.31
C ARG A 8 -16.85 5.44 -3.45
N PRO A 9 -15.89 5.88 -4.25
CA PRO A 9 -14.58 5.23 -4.29
C PRO A 9 -13.93 5.27 -2.91
N VAL A 10 -13.21 4.21 -2.58
CA VAL A 10 -12.40 4.14 -1.37
C VAL A 10 -11.00 4.67 -1.70
N THR A 11 -10.59 5.73 -1.02
CA THR A 11 -9.25 6.30 -1.18
C THR A 11 -8.29 5.60 -0.24
N THR A 12 -7.23 5.02 -0.81
CA THR A 12 -6.20 4.31 -0.05
C THR A 12 -4.82 4.84 -0.40
N VAL A 13 -3.89 4.59 0.50
CA VAL A 13 -2.46 4.86 0.32
C VAL A 13 -1.69 3.57 0.48
N ALA A 14 -0.54 3.48 -0.17
CA ALA A 14 0.36 2.34 -0.04
C ALA A 14 1.81 2.81 -0.17
N THR A 15 2.73 2.04 0.37
CA THR A 15 4.16 2.27 0.21
C THR A 15 4.84 1.11 -0.49
N ILE A 16 5.78 1.45 -1.37
CA ILE A 16 6.71 0.52 -1.99
C ILE A 16 8.08 0.83 -1.40
N VAL A 17 8.56 -0.07 -0.56
CA VAL A 17 9.82 0.08 0.17
C VAL A 17 10.76 -1.03 -0.28
N GLU A 18 11.86 -0.66 -0.91
CA GLU A 18 12.89 -1.61 -1.34
C GLU A 18 14.11 -1.51 -0.43
N ARG A 19 14.67 -2.67 -0.10
CA ARG A 19 15.94 -2.77 0.61
C ARG A 19 16.68 -4.01 0.11
N ASN A 20 17.88 -3.80 -0.45
CA ASN A 20 18.72 -4.90 -0.95
C ASN A 20 17.99 -5.84 -1.94
N GLY A 21 17.18 -5.28 -2.83
CA GLY A 21 16.44 -6.04 -3.84
C GLY A 21 15.18 -6.73 -3.33
N ALA A 22 14.82 -6.53 -2.06
CA ALA A 22 13.58 -7.06 -1.49
C ALA A 22 12.62 -5.94 -1.14
N PHE A 23 11.33 -6.24 -1.18
CA PHE A 23 10.24 -5.30 -0.93
C PHE A 23 9.53 -5.62 0.37
N LEU A 24 9.18 -4.58 1.12
CA LEU A 24 8.44 -4.70 2.36
C LEU A 24 6.97 -4.97 2.06
N LEU A 25 6.48 -6.09 2.54
CA LEU A 25 5.10 -6.53 2.36
C LEU A 25 4.50 -6.99 3.68
N VAL A 26 3.20 -7.17 3.70
CA VAL A 26 2.47 -7.71 4.84
C VAL A 26 1.68 -8.95 4.44
N GLU A 27 1.52 -9.87 5.37
CA GLU A 27 0.49 -10.90 5.29
C GLU A 27 -0.67 -10.48 6.17
N GLU A 28 -1.87 -10.50 5.60
CA GLU A 28 -3.08 -10.11 6.32
C GLU A 28 -4.16 -11.18 6.21
N GLN A 29 -4.92 -11.34 7.29
CA GLN A 29 -6.09 -12.19 7.30
C GLN A 29 -7.25 -11.45 6.66
N THR A 30 -7.84 -12.06 5.63
CA THR A 30 -8.98 -11.49 4.90
C THR A 30 -10.13 -12.50 4.88
N SER A 31 -11.30 -12.07 4.41
CA SER A 31 -12.43 -12.96 4.18
C SER A 31 -12.12 -14.06 3.14
N ALA A 32 -11.16 -13.83 2.27
CA ALA A 32 -10.69 -14.79 1.25
C ALA A 32 -9.46 -15.60 1.70
N GLY A 33 -9.08 -15.52 2.98
CA GLY A 33 -7.90 -16.17 3.54
C GLY A 33 -6.72 -15.21 3.71
N VAL A 34 -5.54 -15.77 3.94
CA VAL A 34 -4.31 -14.99 4.10
C VAL A 34 -3.87 -14.45 2.74
N ARG A 35 -3.62 -13.15 2.69
CA ARG A 35 -3.20 -12.46 1.45
C ARG A 35 -1.97 -11.60 1.72
N ILE A 36 -1.21 -11.38 0.64
CA ILE A 36 -0.04 -10.51 0.63
C ILE A 36 -0.45 -9.16 0.04
N ASN A 37 0.00 -8.08 0.68
CA ASN A 37 -0.24 -6.72 0.21
C ASN A 37 0.97 -5.83 0.51
N GLN A 38 1.06 -4.68 -0.16
CA GLN A 38 1.91 -3.61 0.36
C GLN A 38 1.37 -3.18 1.72
N PRO A 39 2.19 -2.53 2.55
CA PRO A 39 1.65 -1.69 3.62
C PRO A 39 0.69 -0.68 2.99
N ALA A 40 -0.58 -0.73 3.40
CA ALA A 40 -1.63 0.06 2.75
C ALA A 40 -2.85 0.21 3.65
N GLY A 41 -3.58 1.30 3.47
CA GLY A 41 -4.81 1.51 4.22
C GLY A 41 -5.55 2.76 3.78
N HIS A 42 -6.59 3.08 4.49
CA HIS A 42 -7.50 4.18 4.15
C HIS A 42 -6.94 5.54 4.56
N LEU A 43 -7.16 6.53 3.70
CA LEU A 43 -6.96 7.92 4.06
C LEU A 43 -7.98 8.29 5.15
N GLU A 44 -7.49 8.91 6.24
CA GLU A 44 -8.35 9.41 7.30
C GLU A 44 -8.59 10.91 7.15
N ALA A 45 -9.70 11.39 7.72
CA ALA A 45 -10.02 12.81 7.67
C ALA A 45 -8.93 13.65 8.34
N GLY A 46 -8.54 14.72 7.69
CA GLY A 46 -7.58 15.69 8.24
C GLY A 46 -6.11 15.32 8.06
N GLU A 47 -5.79 14.15 7.47
CA GLU A 47 -4.39 13.83 7.17
C GLU A 47 -4.07 13.99 5.69
N THR A 48 -2.82 14.29 5.38
CA THR A 48 -2.32 14.29 4.00
C THR A 48 -2.12 12.85 3.52
N LEU A 49 -2.03 12.67 2.21
CA LEU A 49 -1.73 11.35 1.63
C LEU A 49 -0.37 10.83 2.11
N VAL A 50 0.63 11.69 2.17
CA VAL A 50 1.97 11.34 2.66
C VAL A 50 1.91 10.92 4.13
N ALA A 51 1.21 11.68 4.97
CA ALA A 51 1.05 11.33 6.39
C ALA A 51 0.32 9.99 6.56
N ALA A 52 -0.72 9.75 5.77
CA ALA A 52 -1.44 8.47 5.77
C ALA A 52 -0.53 7.30 5.39
N ALA A 53 0.30 7.47 4.36
CA ALA A 53 1.25 6.44 3.92
C ALA A 53 2.26 6.11 5.03
N ILE A 54 2.79 7.12 5.73
CA ILE A 54 3.71 6.95 6.87
C ILE A 54 2.99 6.20 8.00
N ARG A 55 1.81 6.63 8.36
CA ARG A 55 1.02 6.05 9.45
C ARG A 55 0.68 4.58 9.19
N GLU A 56 0.14 4.28 8.03
CA GLU A 56 -0.25 2.91 7.68
C GLU A 56 0.96 1.98 7.66
N THR A 57 2.08 2.43 7.13
CA THR A 57 3.31 1.61 7.09
C THR A 57 3.80 1.31 8.49
N LEU A 58 3.79 2.30 9.40
CA LEU A 58 4.18 2.09 10.79
C LEU A 58 3.24 1.12 11.51
N GLU A 59 1.93 1.32 11.36
CA GLU A 59 0.91 0.49 12.01
C GLU A 59 0.95 -0.97 11.54
N GLU A 60 1.26 -1.19 10.27
CA GLU A 60 1.24 -2.53 9.68
C GLU A 60 2.58 -3.24 9.70
N THR A 61 3.69 -2.52 9.82
CA THR A 61 5.03 -3.13 9.68
C THR A 61 5.99 -2.81 10.81
N GLY A 62 5.72 -1.79 11.60
CA GLY A 62 6.67 -1.28 12.60
C GLY A 62 7.80 -0.45 12.01
N TYR A 63 7.80 -0.20 10.70
CA TYR A 63 8.82 0.64 10.07
C TYR A 63 8.37 2.09 9.95
N HIS A 64 9.25 3.00 10.37
CA HIS A 64 9.13 4.42 10.05
C HIS A 64 9.77 4.65 8.69
N VAL A 65 9.04 5.25 7.78
CA VAL A 65 9.49 5.48 6.41
C VAL A 65 9.35 6.94 6.03
N ALA A 66 10.15 7.34 5.05
CA ALA A 66 10.08 8.67 4.43
C ALA A 66 9.69 8.48 2.96
N PRO A 67 8.47 8.85 2.55
CA PRO A 67 8.09 8.85 1.14
C PRO A 67 8.98 9.77 0.31
N THR A 68 9.47 9.27 -0.83
CA THR A 68 10.41 9.97 -1.71
C THR A 68 9.83 10.33 -3.06
N ALA A 69 8.83 9.58 -3.53
CA ALA A 69 8.20 9.80 -4.82
C ALA A 69 6.80 9.20 -4.85
N LEU A 70 5.94 9.74 -5.69
CA LEU A 70 4.67 9.09 -6.05
C LEU A 70 4.94 8.16 -7.22
N ILE A 71 4.68 6.87 -7.04
CA ILE A 71 4.85 5.87 -8.10
C ILE A 71 3.67 5.92 -9.07
N GLY A 72 2.46 6.00 -8.53
CA GLY A 72 1.29 6.09 -9.37
C GLY A 72 0.01 6.28 -8.58
N ILE A 73 -1.04 6.55 -9.33
CA ILE A 73 -2.42 6.61 -8.84
C ILE A 73 -3.18 5.53 -9.60
N TYR A 74 -3.75 4.58 -8.86
CA TYR A 74 -4.33 3.38 -9.44
C TYR A 74 -5.81 3.29 -9.14
N ARG A 75 -6.59 3.02 -10.17
CA ARG A 75 -8.01 2.71 -10.01
C ARG A 75 -8.19 1.21 -10.21
N TRP A 76 -8.80 0.55 -9.24
CA TRP A 76 -9.13 -0.87 -9.33
C TRP A 76 -10.52 -1.13 -8.78
N GLN A 77 -11.31 -1.90 -9.52
CA GLN A 77 -12.62 -2.33 -9.07
C GLN A 77 -12.54 -3.79 -8.60
N ALA A 78 -12.87 -4.02 -7.33
CA ALA A 78 -12.87 -5.34 -6.75
C ALA A 78 -13.98 -6.19 -7.39
N PRO A 79 -13.67 -7.36 -7.99
CA PRO A 79 -14.66 -8.13 -8.73
C PRO A 79 -15.77 -8.72 -7.85
N VAL A 80 -15.48 -9.03 -6.59
CA VAL A 80 -16.48 -9.65 -5.69
C VAL A 80 -17.46 -8.63 -5.15
N THR A 81 -16.98 -7.48 -4.66
CA THR A 81 -17.81 -6.47 -4.01
C THR A 81 -18.28 -5.37 -4.95
N GLY A 82 -17.61 -5.20 -6.10
CA GLY A 82 -17.83 -4.07 -7.00
C GLY A 82 -17.28 -2.75 -6.50
N ALA A 83 -16.63 -2.72 -5.32
CA ALA A 83 -16.07 -1.51 -4.76
C ALA A 83 -14.93 -0.98 -5.63
N THR A 84 -14.92 0.33 -5.87
CA THR A 84 -13.82 1.00 -6.57
C THR A 84 -12.83 1.54 -5.58
N PHE A 85 -11.55 1.21 -5.77
CA PHE A 85 -10.44 1.69 -4.97
C PHE A 85 -9.60 2.66 -5.80
N ILE A 86 -9.23 3.77 -5.20
CA ILE A 86 -8.23 4.69 -5.74
C ILE A 86 -7.03 4.63 -4.81
N ARG A 87 -5.91 4.08 -5.30
CA ARG A 87 -4.69 3.92 -4.52
C ARG A 87 -3.67 4.96 -4.94
N PHE A 88 -3.12 5.66 -3.95
CA PHE A 88 -1.94 6.51 -4.10
C PHE A 88 -0.74 5.73 -3.56
N ALA A 89 0.16 5.32 -4.44
CA ALA A 89 1.31 4.50 -4.07
C ALA A 89 2.59 5.32 -4.07
N TYR A 90 3.27 5.36 -2.92
CA TYR A 90 4.49 6.11 -2.72
C TYR A 90 5.68 5.17 -2.57
N ALA A 91 6.78 5.48 -3.26
CA ALA A 91 8.08 4.92 -2.91
C ALA A 91 8.53 5.57 -1.60
N ALA A 92 9.12 4.78 -0.72
CA ALA A 92 9.57 5.28 0.57
C ALA A 92 10.85 4.57 1.01
N ASP A 93 11.68 5.29 1.77
CA ASP A 93 12.90 4.76 2.36
C ASP A 93 12.69 4.47 3.84
N VAL A 94 13.34 3.43 4.36
CA VAL A 94 13.32 3.12 5.80
C VAL A 94 14.11 4.19 6.55
N VAL A 95 13.49 4.73 7.59
CA VAL A 95 14.14 5.66 8.54
C VAL A 95 14.56 4.91 9.79
N SER A 96 13.66 4.11 10.37
CA SER A 96 13.90 3.34 11.59
C SER A 96 12.90 2.19 11.69
N HIS A 97 13.12 1.30 12.66
CA HIS A 97 12.27 0.13 12.88
C HIS A 97 11.98 -0.05 14.37
N GLU A 98 10.71 -0.34 14.67
CA GLU A 98 10.25 -0.71 16.01
C GLU A 98 9.88 -2.20 16.00
N PRO A 99 10.86 -3.12 16.19
CA PRO A 99 10.59 -4.56 16.02
C PRO A 99 9.64 -5.14 17.07
N GLN A 100 9.45 -4.45 18.20
CA GLN A 100 8.55 -4.89 19.28
C GLN A 100 7.15 -4.28 19.18
N ARG A 101 6.88 -3.44 18.15
CA ARG A 101 5.57 -2.82 18.00
C ARG A 101 4.52 -3.87 17.68
N ALA A 102 3.40 -3.82 18.39
CA ALA A 102 2.23 -4.60 18.03
C ALA A 102 1.68 -4.07 16.69
N LEU A 103 1.47 -4.96 15.74
CA LEU A 103 0.93 -4.60 14.43
C LEU A 103 -0.59 -4.53 14.48
N ASP A 104 -1.19 -3.82 13.52
CA ASP A 104 -2.63 -3.70 13.41
C ASP A 104 -3.34 -5.04 13.39
N GLU A 105 -4.57 -5.04 13.91
CA GLU A 105 -5.43 -6.22 13.88
C GLU A 105 -5.59 -6.73 12.45
N GLY A 106 -5.47 -8.05 12.28
CA GLY A 106 -5.55 -8.70 10.98
C GLY A 106 -4.21 -8.82 10.26
N ILE A 107 -3.19 -8.05 10.64
CA ILE A 107 -1.84 -8.20 10.11
C ILE A 107 -1.14 -9.34 10.86
N LEU A 108 -0.74 -10.36 10.11
CA LEU A 108 -0.06 -11.53 10.68
C LEU A 108 1.43 -11.29 10.82
N ARG A 109 2.05 -10.64 9.84
CA ARG A 109 3.45 -10.26 9.85
C ARG A 109 3.80 -9.25 8.77
N ALA A 110 4.89 -8.53 8.97
CA ALA A 110 5.60 -7.79 7.93
C ALA A 110 6.86 -8.58 7.54
N PHE A 111 7.18 -8.61 6.26
CA PHE A 111 8.32 -9.38 5.76
C PHE A 111 8.82 -8.82 4.43
N TRP A 112 9.98 -9.31 4.00
CA TRP A 112 10.64 -8.84 2.79
C TRP A 112 10.64 -9.93 1.74
N LEU A 113 10.15 -9.62 0.54
CA LEU A 113 10.16 -10.54 -0.60
C LEU A 113 10.92 -9.94 -1.77
N THR A 114 11.72 -10.76 -2.43
CA THR A 114 12.29 -10.41 -3.73
C THR A 114 11.19 -10.35 -4.79
N HIS A 115 11.50 -9.74 -5.93
CA HIS A 115 10.56 -9.73 -7.06
C HIS A 115 10.19 -11.14 -7.52
N ASP A 116 11.16 -12.06 -7.56
CA ASP A 116 10.90 -13.45 -7.94
C ASP A 116 9.95 -14.16 -6.96
N ASP A 117 10.15 -13.94 -5.66
CA ASP A 117 9.24 -14.48 -4.63
C ASP A 117 7.84 -13.87 -4.76
N LEU A 118 7.78 -12.60 -5.10
CA LEU A 118 6.50 -11.92 -5.32
C LEU A 118 5.76 -12.52 -6.52
N LEU A 119 6.47 -12.75 -7.62
CA LEU A 119 5.90 -13.44 -8.78
C LEU A 119 5.41 -14.84 -8.44
N ALA A 120 6.20 -15.61 -7.70
CA ALA A 120 5.84 -16.97 -7.30
C ALA A 120 4.61 -17.01 -6.39
N SER A 121 4.35 -15.97 -5.63
CA SER A 121 3.23 -15.87 -4.69
C SER A 121 2.01 -15.10 -5.23
N ARG A 122 2.00 -14.75 -6.52
CA ARG A 122 0.96 -13.87 -7.07
C ARG A 122 -0.47 -14.36 -6.87
N GLY A 123 -0.68 -15.67 -6.75
CA GLY A 123 -1.99 -16.25 -6.46
C GLY A 123 -2.52 -15.89 -5.06
N ARG A 124 -1.65 -15.43 -4.16
CA ARG A 124 -2.01 -15.00 -2.81
C ARG A 124 -2.03 -13.49 -2.63
N HIS A 125 -1.83 -12.72 -3.70
CA HIS A 125 -1.87 -11.26 -3.60
C HIS A 125 -3.30 -10.77 -3.32
N ARG A 126 -3.41 -9.75 -2.48
CA ARG A 126 -4.68 -9.10 -2.14
C ARG A 126 -5.42 -8.62 -3.38
N SER A 127 -4.68 -8.08 -4.35
CA SER A 127 -5.20 -7.59 -5.61
C SER A 127 -4.07 -7.52 -6.65
N PRO A 128 -4.40 -7.29 -7.94
CA PRO A 128 -3.38 -7.06 -8.99
C PRO A 128 -2.50 -5.84 -8.72
N LEU A 129 -2.93 -4.93 -7.84
CA LEU A 129 -2.15 -3.74 -7.49
C LEU A 129 -0.81 -4.08 -6.85
N VAL A 130 -0.73 -5.20 -6.13
CA VAL A 130 0.49 -5.58 -5.40
C VAL A 130 1.67 -5.71 -6.35
N LEU A 131 1.56 -6.52 -7.38
CA LEU A 131 2.63 -6.72 -8.35
C LEU A 131 2.79 -5.50 -9.25
N ARG A 132 1.70 -4.88 -9.68
CA ARG A 132 1.74 -3.71 -10.57
C ARG A 132 2.52 -2.55 -9.95
N CYS A 133 2.31 -2.25 -8.68
CA CYS A 133 3.04 -1.18 -8.00
C CYS A 133 4.55 -1.47 -7.95
N VAL A 134 4.94 -2.70 -7.66
CA VAL A 134 6.35 -3.11 -7.65
C VAL A 134 6.96 -3.01 -9.06
N ASP A 135 6.24 -3.48 -10.06
CA ASP A 135 6.72 -3.43 -11.45
C ASP A 135 6.91 -1.99 -11.93
N ASP A 136 5.98 -1.09 -11.62
CA ASP A 136 6.08 0.31 -11.96
C ASP A 136 7.27 0.97 -11.24
N PHE A 137 7.48 0.65 -9.96
CA PHE A 137 8.65 1.10 -9.21
C PHE A 137 9.95 0.64 -9.89
N ARG A 138 10.04 -0.64 -10.25
CA ARG A 138 11.22 -1.21 -10.90
C ARG A 138 11.48 -0.62 -12.30
N SER A 139 10.43 -0.21 -12.99
CA SER A 139 10.54 0.45 -14.30
C SER A 139 11.05 1.90 -14.20
N GLY A 140 11.23 2.42 -12.99
CA GLY A 140 11.65 3.80 -12.79
C GLY A 140 10.52 4.82 -12.94
N ILE A 141 9.27 4.38 -13.04
CA ILE A 141 8.11 5.27 -13.08
C ILE A 141 7.99 5.97 -11.73
N LYS A 142 8.06 7.29 -11.74
CA LYS A 142 7.90 8.09 -10.52
C LYS A 142 7.57 9.53 -10.85
N ARG A 143 6.88 10.17 -9.91
CA ARG A 143 6.58 11.59 -9.90
C ARG A 143 7.10 12.18 -8.60
N SER A 144 7.24 13.50 -8.56
CA SER A 144 7.56 14.19 -7.31
C SER A 144 6.61 13.74 -6.19
N VAL A 145 7.13 13.63 -4.97
CA VAL A 145 6.31 13.37 -3.78
C VAL A 145 5.24 14.46 -3.60
N ASN A 146 5.48 15.66 -4.14
CA ASN A 146 4.55 16.78 -4.12
C ASN A 146 3.65 16.87 -5.36
N PHE A 147 3.59 15.81 -6.16
CA PHE A 147 2.76 15.79 -7.37
C PHE A 147 1.28 16.04 -7.07
N VAL A 148 0.79 15.53 -5.96
CA VAL A 148 -0.55 15.83 -5.47
C VAL A 148 -0.52 17.13 -4.68
N THR A 149 -1.31 18.11 -5.09
CA THR A 149 -1.47 19.36 -4.34
C THR A 149 -2.51 19.15 -3.27
N GLU A 150 -2.10 19.28 -2.01
CA GLU A 150 -3.01 19.15 -0.86
C GLU A 150 -3.20 20.51 -0.21
N LEU A 151 -4.46 20.94 -0.07
CA LEU A 151 -4.85 22.26 0.42
C LEU A 151 -5.33 22.22 1.86
#